data_70814b2e87f5c714f1a6c105aab65ea1
#
_entry.id   70814b2e87f5c714f1a6c105aab65ea1
#
_cell.length_a   1.000
_cell.length_b   1.000
_cell.length_c   1.000
_cell.angle_alpha   90.00
_cell.angle_beta   90.00
_cell.angle_gamma   90.00
#
_symmetry.space_group_name_H-M   'P 1'
#
loop_
_entity.id
_entity.type
_entity.pdbx_description
1 polymer ?
#
loop_
_entity_poly.entity_id
_entity_poly.type
_entity_poly.pdbx_seq_one_letter_code
_entity_poly.pdbx_strand_id
1 'polypeptide(L)'
;GTGRFLDVMANILKLDISQLETEAAKAVKPASISSTCTVFAESEVISQLASGTDIPDLVAGICQSVATRVASLAKRVGIREEVCMSGGVAQNGGVRNAMAKELGVEIYYDKRAQELGALGAAIYAYGKSSQS
;
A
#
# COMPACT_ATOMS: atom_id res chain seq x y z
N GLY A 1 -6.13 -5.66 6.57
CA GLY A 1 -5.57 -6.76 5.76
C GLY A 1 -4.38 -6.35 4.92
N THR A 2 -4.41 -5.17 4.29
CA THR A 2 -3.34 -4.73 3.37
C THR A 2 -2.00 -4.53 4.09
N GLY A 3 -2.01 -3.92 5.27
CA GLY A 3 -0.79 -3.75 6.06
C GLY A 3 -0.15 -5.09 6.43
N ARG A 4 -0.96 -6.05 6.84
CA ARG A 4 -0.50 -7.41 7.15
C ARG A 4 0.12 -8.11 5.94
N PHE A 5 -0.48 -7.94 4.77
CA PHE A 5 0.06 -8.46 3.51
C PHE A 5 1.47 -7.91 3.24
N LEU A 6 1.66 -6.60 3.41
CA LEU A 6 2.96 -5.97 3.21
C LEU A 6 3.99 -6.44 4.23
N ASP A 7 3.60 -6.64 5.50
CA ASP A 7 4.49 -7.18 6.53
C ASP A 7 4.97 -8.59 6.17
N VAL A 8 4.06 -9.44 5.72
CA VAL A 8 4.40 -10.81 5.29
C VAL A 8 5.38 -10.80 4.12
N MET A 9 5.11 -9.95 3.11
CA MET A 9 6.00 -9.84 1.94
C MET A 9 7.38 -9.31 2.31
N ALA A 10 7.46 -8.30 3.17
CA ALA A 10 8.73 -7.78 3.67
C ALA A 10 9.53 -8.86 4.39
N ASN A 11 8.88 -9.66 5.22
CA ASN A 11 9.52 -10.77 5.92
C ASN A 11 10.09 -11.83 4.96
N ILE A 12 9.36 -12.20 3.91
CA ILE A 12 9.83 -13.13 2.89
C ILE A 12 11.10 -12.62 2.22
N LEU A 13 11.13 -11.33 1.93
CA LEU A 13 12.27 -10.67 1.29
C LEU A 13 13.37 -10.27 2.26
N LYS A 14 13.20 -10.55 3.56
CA LYS A 14 14.13 -10.16 4.64
C LYS A 14 14.40 -8.66 4.67
N LEU A 15 13.34 -7.88 4.43
CA LEU A 15 13.37 -6.43 4.47
C LEU A 15 12.56 -5.91 5.67
N ASP A 16 12.96 -4.76 6.17
CA ASP A 16 12.09 -3.95 7.03
C ASP A 16 11.00 -3.30 6.18
N ILE A 17 9.79 -3.16 6.73
CA ILE A 17 8.68 -2.56 5.99
C ILE A 17 8.99 -1.13 5.53
N SER A 18 9.82 -0.40 6.26
CA SER A 18 10.28 0.94 5.90
C SER A 18 11.17 0.96 4.65
N GLN A 19 11.77 -0.16 4.28
CA GLN A 19 12.65 -0.27 3.11
C GLN A 19 11.89 -0.49 1.80
N LEU A 20 10.59 -0.80 1.85
CA LEU A 20 9.82 -1.12 0.65
C LEU A 20 9.77 0.05 -0.34
N GLU A 21 9.63 1.28 0.16
CA GLU A 21 9.63 2.47 -0.70
C GLU A 21 10.95 2.63 -1.46
N THR A 22 12.06 2.55 -0.74
CA THR A 22 13.41 2.72 -1.30
C THR A 22 13.72 1.61 -2.30
N GLU A 23 13.39 0.37 -1.98
CA GLU A 23 13.61 -0.76 -2.87
C GLU A 23 12.73 -0.67 -4.12
N ALA A 24 11.45 -0.33 -3.99
CA ALA A 24 10.57 -0.15 -5.12
C ALA A 24 11.08 0.92 -6.10
N ALA A 25 11.67 1.99 -5.58
CA ALA A 25 12.21 3.08 -6.40
C ALA A 25 13.41 2.65 -7.26
N LYS A 26 14.12 1.59 -6.87
CA LYS A 26 15.25 1.02 -7.64
C LYS A 26 14.82 0.07 -8.74
N ALA A 27 13.54 -0.29 -8.83
CA ALA A 27 13.06 -1.27 -9.79
C ALA A 27 13.26 -0.80 -11.23
N VAL A 28 13.76 -1.70 -12.06
CA VAL A 28 13.91 -1.48 -13.51
C VAL A 28 12.70 -2.02 -14.25
N LYS A 29 12.29 -3.25 -13.91
CA LYS A 29 11.14 -3.93 -14.48
C LYS A 29 10.33 -4.58 -13.37
N PRO A 30 9.29 -3.92 -12.85
CA PRO A 30 8.46 -4.48 -11.80
C PRO A 30 7.95 -5.88 -12.14
N ALA A 31 8.09 -6.80 -11.21
CA ALA A 31 7.60 -8.17 -11.37
C ALA A 31 6.07 -8.19 -11.43
N SER A 32 5.51 -9.10 -12.18
CA SER A 32 4.06 -9.32 -12.21
C SER A 32 3.67 -10.24 -11.05
N ILE A 33 2.83 -9.73 -10.15
CA ILE A 33 2.23 -10.51 -9.06
C ILE A 33 0.74 -10.64 -9.38
N SER A 34 0.34 -11.82 -9.82
CA SER A 34 -1.01 -12.04 -10.36
C SER A 34 -2.06 -12.34 -9.29
N SER A 35 -1.62 -12.87 -8.15
CA SER A 35 -2.53 -13.35 -7.13
C SER A 35 -3.07 -12.24 -6.23
N THR A 36 -4.38 -12.27 -5.97
CA THR A 36 -5.07 -11.39 -5.02
C THR A 36 -5.17 -12.01 -3.62
N CYS A 37 -4.92 -13.31 -3.50
CA CYS A 37 -4.93 -14.03 -2.22
C CYS A 37 -3.52 -14.03 -1.64
N THR A 38 -3.39 -13.67 -0.36
CA THR A 38 -2.08 -13.57 0.33
C THR A 38 -1.28 -14.87 0.24
N VAL A 39 -1.91 -16.00 0.44
CA VAL A 39 -1.23 -17.32 0.43
C VAL A 39 -0.63 -17.62 -0.95
N PHE A 40 -1.37 -17.36 -2.01
CA PHE A 40 -0.88 -17.58 -3.37
C PHE A 40 0.17 -16.53 -3.76
N ALA A 41 0.00 -15.29 -3.32
CA ALA A 41 0.99 -14.24 -3.56
C ALA A 41 2.33 -14.55 -2.86
N GLU A 42 2.30 -15.10 -1.65
CA GLU A 42 3.51 -15.58 -0.97
C GLU A 42 4.25 -16.62 -1.81
N SER A 43 3.54 -17.64 -2.27
CA SER A 43 4.13 -18.70 -3.10
C SER A 43 4.70 -18.14 -4.40
N GLU A 44 4.02 -17.20 -5.02
CA GLU A 44 4.46 -16.55 -6.26
C GLU A 44 5.73 -15.72 -6.04
N VAL A 45 5.80 -14.95 -4.97
CA VAL A 45 6.99 -14.14 -4.62
C VAL A 45 8.17 -15.05 -4.29
N ILE A 46 7.96 -16.11 -3.50
CA ILE A 46 9.00 -17.08 -3.17
C ILE A 46 9.54 -17.74 -4.43
N SER A 47 8.66 -18.15 -5.34
CA SER A 47 9.03 -18.77 -6.60
C SER A 47 9.85 -17.84 -7.48
N GLN A 48 9.44 -16.59 -7.62
CA GLN A 48 10.18 -15.58 -8.41
C GLN A 48 11.52 -15.24 -7.78
N LEU A 49 11.59 -15.17 -6.45
CA LEU A 49 12.85 -14.94 -5.73
C LEU A 49 13.82 -16.09 -5.98
N ALA A 50 13.34 -17.34 -5.93
CA ALA A 50 14.15 -18.54 -6.22
C ALA A 50 14.62 -18.58 -7.68
N SER A 51 13.86 -17.99 -8.61
CA SER A 51 14.21 -17.90 -10.03
C SER A 51 15.21 -16.79 -10.34
N GLY A 52 15.62 -16.01 -9.35
CA GLY A 52 16.61 -14.95 -9.51
C GLY A 52 16.04 -13.58 -9.87
N THR A 53 14.73 -13.36 -9.71
CA THR A 53 14.14 -12.03 -9.88
C THR A 53 14.71 -11.08 -8.83
N ASP A 54 15.11 -9.88 -9.26
CA ASP A 54 15.71 -8.89 -8.36
C ASP A 54 14.71 -8.41 -7.30
N ILE A 55 15.22 -8.22 -6.08
CA ILE A 55 14.40 -7.77 -4.96
C ILE A 55 13.69 -6.44 -5.24
N PRO A 56 14.32 -5.40 -5.80
CA PRO A 56 13.61 -4.17 -6.18
C PRO A 56 12.42 -4.42 -7.09
N ASP A 57 12.56 -5.27 -8.08
CA ASP A 57 11.49 -5.61 -9.03
C ASP A 57 10.35 -6.36 -8.35
N LEU A 58 10.65 -7.25 -7.40
CA LEU A 58 9.65 -7.93 -6.59
C LEU A 58 8.90 -6.95 -5.69
N VAL A 59 9.60 -6.06 -5.02
CA VAL A 59 9.00 -5.04 -4.15
C VAL A 59 8.07 -4.12 -4.94
N ALA A 60 8.51 -3.64 -6.10
CA ALA A 60 7.68 -2.82 -6.98
C ALA A 60 6.43 -3.58 -7.44
N GLY A 61 6.56 -4.85 -7.80
CA GLY A 61 5.44 -5.71 -8.17
C GLY A 61 4.43 -5.91 -7.04
N ILE A 62 4.90 -6.10 -5.82
CA ILE A 62 4.07 -6.20 -4.62
C ILE A 62 3.28 -4.91 -4.40
N CYS A 63 3.95 -3.76 -4.43
CA CYS A 63 3.29 -2.46 -4.28
C CYS A 63 2.26 -2.24 -5.37
N GLN A 64 2.57 -2.60 -6.61
CA GLN A 64 1.66 -2.47 -7.74
C GLN A 64 0.44 -3.39 -7.60
N SER A 65 0.60 -4.62 -7.12
CA SER A 65 -0.54 -5.53 -6.92
C SER A 65 -1.52 -4.98 -5.88
N VAL A 66 -1.01 -4.42 -4.80
CA VAL A 66 -1.84 -3.75 -3.78
C VAL A 66 -2.55 -2.54 -4.38
N ALA A 67 -1.81 -1.71 -5.10
CA ALA A 67 -2.35 -0.49 -5.71
C ALA A 67 -3.45 -0.79 -6.74
N THR A 68 -3.24 -1.77 -7.61
CA THR A 68 -4.23 -2.17 -8.61
C THR A 68 -5.53 -2.64 -7.95
N ARG A 69 -5.42 -3.42 -6.89
CA ARG A 69 -6.57 -3.93 -6.15
C ARG A 69 -7.37 -2.82 -5.48
N VAL A 70 -6.69 -1.92 -4.77
CA VAL A 70 -7.34 -0.79 -4.08
C VAL A 70 -7.90 0.21 -5.08
N ALA A 71 -7.14 0.52 -6.15
CA ALA A 71 -7.60 1.41 -7.21
C ALA A 71 -8.87 0.89 -7.90
N SER A 72 -8.96 -0.41 -8.13
CA SER A 72 -10.18 -1.02 -8.70
C SER A 72 -11.39 -0.79 -7.83
N LEU A 73 -11.24 -0.89 -6.51
CA LEU A 73 -12.31 -0.60 -5.56
C LEU A 73 -12.67 0.90 -5.55
N ALA A 74 -11.66 1.76 -5.52
CA ALA A 74 -11.86 3.20 -5.51
C ALA A 74 -12.56 3.70 -6.78
N LYS A 75 -12.20 3.18 -7.95
CA LYS A 75 -12.81 3.54 -9.24
C LYS A 75 -14.32 3.24 -9.29
N ARG A 76 -14.78 2.25 -8.53
CA ARG A 76 -16.24 1.93 -8.47
C ARG A 76 -17.05 3.05 -7.84
N VAL A 77 -16.46 3.82 -6.95
CA VAL A 77 -17.12 4.95 -6.28
C VAL A 77 -16.96 6.25 -7.08
N GLY A 78 -16.08 6.24 -8.06
CA GLY A 78 -15.65 7.42 -8.80
C GLY A 78 -14.52 8.17 -8.10
N ILE A 79 -13.57 8.63 -8.89
CA ILE A 79 -12.41 9.38 -8.39
C ILE A 79 -12.62 10.86 -8.65
N ARG A 80 -12.53 11.64 -7.60
CA ARG A 80 -12.50 13.11 -7.67
C ARG A 80 -11.27 13.60 -6.96
N GLU A 81 -10.55 14.51 -7.58
CA GLU A 81 -9.46 15.23 -6.91
C GLU A 81 -10.06 16.13 -5.80
N GLU A 82 -9.44 16.27 -4.70
CA GLU A 82 -8.16 15.75 -4.24
C GLU A 82 -8.36 14.35 -3.65
N VAL A 83 -7.35 13.48 -3.84
CA VAL A 83 -7.37 12.12 -3.26
C VAL A 83 -6.39 12.07 -2.10
N CYS A 84 -6.87 11.66 -0.95
CA CYS A 84 -6.07 11.54 0.27
C CYS A 84 -6.05 10.09 0.74
N MET A 85 -4.91 9.66 1.25
CA MET A 85 -4.72 8.32 1.78
C MET A 85 -4.45 8.36 3.28
N SER A 86 -5.16 7.56 4.05
CA SER A 86 -4.98 7.44 5.50
C SER A 86 -4.74 5.98 5.90
N GLY A 87 -4.37 5.76 7.16
CA GLY A 87 -4.02 4.45 7.69
C GLY A 87 -2.53 4.17 7.62
N GLY A 88 -2.08 3.05 8.21
CA GLY A 88 -0.66 2.70 8.29
C GLY A 88 -0.02 2.49 6.92
N VAL A 89 -0.75 1.92 5.96
CA VAL A 89 -0.27 1.69 4.59
C VAL A 89 0.01 3.01 3.86
N ALA A 90 -0.69 4.10 4.21
CA ALA A 90 -0.45 5.41 3.63
C ALA A 90 0.97 5.93 3.87
N GLN A 91 1.66 5.45 4.89
CA GLN A 91 3.05 5.80 5.17
C GLN A 91 4.03 5.15 4.19
N ASN A 92 3.61 4.13 3.46
CA ASN A 92 4.44 3.45 2.48
C ASN A 92 4.41 4.18 1.13
N GLY A 93 5.52 4.87 0.80
CA GLY A 93 5.63 5.62 -0.44
C GLY A 93 5.59 4.75 -1.70
N GLY A 94 6.03 3.51 -1.62
CA GLY A 94 5.93 2.56 -2.75
C GLY A 94 4.47 2.31 -3.15
N VAL A 95 3.60 2.11 -2.16
CA VAL A 95 2.16 1.93 -2.40
C VAL A 95 1.51 3.24 -2.85
N ARG A 96 1.83 4.38 -2.22
CA ARG A 96 1.29 5.67 -2.65
C ARG A 96 1.63 5.99 -4.10
N ASN A 97 2.88 5.78 -4.49
CA ASN A 97 3.35 6.04 -5.86
C ASN A 97 2.66 5.12 -6.87
N ALA A 98 2.51 3.84 -6.53
CA ALA A 98 1.78 2.89 -7.37
C ALA A 98 0.30 3.26 -7.49
N MET A 99 -0.34 3.70 -6.41
CA MET A 99 -1.72 4.18 -6.40
C MET A 99 -1.89 5.41 -7.28
N ALA A 100 -0.97 6.38 -7.18
CA ALA A 100 -1.00 7.58 -7.99
C ALA A 100 -0.96 7.25 -9.49
N LYS A 101 -0.11 6.30 -9.89
CA LYS A 101 -0.05 5.82 -11.28
C LYS A 101 -1.35 5.15 -11.71
N GLU A 102 -1.90 4.27 -10.89
CA GLU A 102 -3.13 3.53 -11.20
C GLU A 102 -4.36 4.43 -11.32
N LEU A 103 -4.43 5.47 -10.51
CA LEU A 103 -5.56 6.41 -10.51
C LEU A 103 -5.35 7.62 -11.43
N GLY A 104 -4.11 7.87 -11.86
CA GLY A 104 -3.76 9.02 -12.67
C GLY A 104 -3.91 10.35 -11.95
N VAL A 105 -3.80 10.36 -10.62
CA VAL A 105 -3.92 11.54 -9.76
C VAL A 105 -2.84 11.56 -8.70
N GLU A 106 -2.56 12.74 -8.15
CA GLU A 106 -1.69 12.87 -7.00
C GLU A 106 -2.37 12.33 -5.73
N ILE A 107 -1.61 11.64 -4.89
CA ILE A 107 -2.09 11.10 -3.61
C ILE A 107 -1.49 11.91 -2.47
N TYR A 108 -2.34 12.56 -1.70
CA TYR A 108 -1.95 13.30 -0.51
C TYR A 108 -1.99 12.42 0.72
N TYR A 109 -1.08 12.64 1.65
CA TYR A 109 -1.10 12.00 2.95
C TYR A 109 -0.45 12.92 3.99
N ASP A 110 -0.81 12.71 5.26
CA ASP A 110 -0.18 13.38 6.41
C ASP A 110 0.72 12.39 7.14
N LYS A 111 1.77 12.86 7.81
CA LYS A 111 2.65 12.03 8.63
C LYS A 111 1.90 11.27 9.74
N ARG A 112 0.73 11.81 10.16
CA ARG A 112 -0.17 11.19 11.14
C ARG A 112 -1.21 10.28 10.50
N ALA A 113 -1.01 9.87 9.26
CA ALA A 113 -1.97 9.08 8.49
C ALA A 113 -2.49 7.86 9.26
N GLN A 114 -1.63 7.20 10.03
CA GLN A 114 -1.98 6.04 10.83
C GLN A 114 -2.93 6.38 11.98
N GLU A 115 -2.90 7.60 12.47
CA GLU A 115 -3.65 8.07 13.63
C GLU A 115 -4.92 8.86 13.27
N LEU A 116 -5.16 9.13 11.99
CA LEU A 116 -6.27 9.98 11.55
C LEU A 116 -7.64 9.41 11.92
N GLY A 117 -7.81 8.09 11.89
CA GLY A 117 -9.04 7.44 12.32
C GLY A 117 -9.33 7.69 13.82
N ALA A 118 -8.30 7.55 14.66
CA ALA A 118 -8.41 7.81 16.08
C ALA A 118 -8.68 9.29 16.38
N LEU A 119 -7.99 10.19 15.67
CA LEU A 119 -8.21 11.62 15.80
C LEU A 119 -9.65 12.02 15.42
N GLY A 120 -10.14 11.50 14.30
CA GLY A 120 -11.52 11.73 13.87
C GLY A 120 -12.55 11.21 14.87
N ALA A 121 -12.33 10.01 15.41
CA ALA A 121 -13.18 9.45 16.45
C ALA A 121 -13.19 10.30 17.73
N ALA A 122 -12.03 10.82 18.15
CA ALA A 122 -11.91 11.70 19.29
C ALA A 122 -12.66 13.02 19.08
N ILE A 123 -12.53 13.63 17.92
CA ILE A 123 -13.24 14.86 17.54
C ILE A 123 -14.74 14.62 17.54
N TYR A 124 -15.18 13.51 16.95
CA TYR A 124 -16.60 13.14 16.93
C TYR A 124 -17.16 12.96 18.35
N ALA A 125 -16.45 12.23 19.21
CA ALA A 125 -16.85 12.00 20.60
C ALA A 125 -16.92 13.31 21.39
N TYR A 126 -15.95 14.21 21.21
CA TYR A 126 -15.95 15.52 21.84
C TYR A 126 -17.16 16.33 21.42
N GLY A 127 -17.46 16.39 20.13
CA GLY A 127 -18.63 17.08 19.60
C GLY A 127 -19.95 16.53 20.17
N LYS A 128 -20.05 15.20 20.33
CA LYS A 128 -21.23 14.59 20.96
C LYS A 128 -21.35 14.91 22.44
N SER A 129 -20.27 14.87 23.20
CA SER A 129 -20.30 15.16 24.63
C SER A 129 -20.60 16.64 24.94
N SER A 130 -20.20 17.56 24.05
CA SER A 130 -20.50 18.99 24.22
C SER A 130 -21.94 19.36 23.88
N GLN A 131 -22.72 18.46 23.28
CA GLN A 131 -24.15 18.63 22.94
C GLN A 131 -25.08 18.08 24.02
N SER A 132 -24.56 17.42 25.04
CA SER A 132 -25.37 16.80 26.13
C SER A 132 -25.48 17.68 27.38
#